data_4a4ae7c534197a264e7b57fece86e54d
#
_entry.id   4a4ae7c534197a264e7b57fece86e54d
#
_cell.length_a   1.000
_cell.length_b   1.000
_cell.length_c   1.000
_cell.angle_alpha   90.00
_cell.angle_beta   90.00
_cell.angle_gamma   90.00
#
_symmetry.space_group_name_H-M   'P 1'
#
loop_
_entity.id
_entity.type
_entity.pdbx_description
1 polymer ?
#
loop_
_entity_poly.entity_id
_entity_poly.type
_entity_poly.pdbx_seq_one_letter_code
_entity_poly.pdbx_strand_id
1 'polypeptide(L)'
;VRTTELHKRPKREKGRDDCLTRRDVLRLLAGGAAASLVAGCTGPGLLGRRPKLLVWSCGGNYESLLDFNRHFEEMAGCRVTYSSAPVEHLISLLGSRPRGVDILVGRSGPGWFDLSDTGRLAGKPQVFALDPYVIIVPPGNPGNVRGLEDLKRPDVNTVYAPTSSGPSGRVVQIILQTADEVIEPGIWAGYVRNAIEAHDCGWKVFPPVIEGRAHASVTRLSMTTVAETKGKVEVIPVPEKVMAAMKEGHGAIPQRAALIAEGRHPELAKRYIDVLKGELGLGACQRHGYIHRLAPEAERYKPLFQMGVKRGYQKKS
;
A
#
# COMPACT_ATOMS: atom_id res chain seq x y z
N VAL A 1 15.53 54.44 -0.62
CA VAL A 1 16.82 54.34 0.08
C VAL A 1 16.52 53.74 1.48
N ARG A 2 16.74 52.44 1.67
CA ARG A 2 17.02 51.83 2.99
C ARG A 2 17.83 50.57 2.77
N THR A 3 18.98 50.59 3.34
CA THR A 3 20.06 49.64 3.34
C THR A 3 19.72 48.35 4.10
N THR A 4 20.01 47.22 3.51
CA THR A 4 19.89 45.86 4.06
C THR A 4 21.16 45.55 4.87
N GLU A 5 20.98 45.25 6.18
CA GLU A 5 22.07 44.74 7.02
C GLU A 5 22.30 43.24 6.79
N LEU A 6 23.56 42.91 6.52
CA LEU A 6 24.05 41.54 6.38
C LEU A 6 24.23 40.90 7.76
N HIS A 7 23.50 39.82 8.03
CA HIS A 7 23.72 38.96 9.18
C HIS A 7 24.99 38.13 9.00
N LYS A 8 25.97 38.35 9.88
CA LYS A 8 27.22 37.59 10.02
C LYS A 8 26.93 36.17 10.50
N ARG A 9 27.44 35.17 9.76
CA ARG A 9 27.45 33.76 10.18
C ARG A 9 28.44 33.54 11.34
N PRO A 10 28.09 32.72 12.36
CA PRO A 10 29.02 32.35 13.41
C PRO A 10 30.09 31.40 12.88
N LYS A 11 31.34 31.60 13.40
CA LYS A 11 32.53 30.77 13.12
C LYS A 11 32.32 29.37 13.72
N ARG A 12 32.54 28.34 12.91
CA ARG A 12 32.64 26.95 13.34
C ARG A 12 33.96 26.75 14.14
N GLU A 13 33.84 26.35 15.37
CA GLU A 13 34.96 25.79 16.15
C GLU A 13 35.38 24.44 15.59
N LYS A 14 36.67 24.26 15.37
CA LYS A 14 37.30 23.00 14.97
C LYS A 14 37.36 22.07 16.19
N GLY A 15 36.42 21.14 16.31
CA GLY A 15 36.59 19.97 17.15
C GLY A 15 37.66 19.06 16.51
N ARG A 16 38.68 18.67 17.28
CA ARG A 16 39.68 17.66 16.91
C ARG A 16 38.94 16.30 16.86
N ASP A 17 38.70 15.80 15.67
CA ASP A 17 38.38 14.39 15.46
C ASP A 17 39.69 13.60 15.50
N ASP A 18 39.92 12.88 16.60
CA ASP A 18 40.96 11.87 16.71
C ASP A 18 40.59 10.65 15.88
N CYS A 19 40.70 10.76 14.56
CA CYS A 19 40.63 9.63 13.64
C CYS A 19 41.93 8.84 13.71
N LEU A 20 41.83 7.62 14.28
CA LEU A 20 42.95 6.63 14.23
C LEU A 20 43.41 6.45 12.78
N THR A 21 44.70 6.68 12.55
CA THR A 21 45.28 6.52 11.21
C THR A 21 45.44 5.04 10.86
N ARG A 22 45.52 4.72 9.57
CA ARG A 22 45.76 3.35 9.07
C ARG A 22 47.00 2.69 9.69
N ARG A 23 48.00 3.48 10.14
CA ARG A 23 49.21 3.01 10.83
C ARG A 23 48.95 2.60 12.28
N ASP A 24 47.99 3.23 12.96
CA ASP A 24 47.68 2.92 14.35
C ASP A 24 46.89 1.61 14.44
N VAL A 25 46.05 1.30 13.43
CA VAL A 25 45.36 0.02 13.31
C VAL A 25 46.33 -1.14 13.03
N LEU A 26 47.38 -0.92 12.24
CA LEU A 26 48.38 -1.94 11.94
C LEU A 26 49.33 -2.24 13.11
N ARG A 27 49.58 -1.28 14.02
CA ARG A 27 50.40 -1.49 15.25
C ARG A 27 49.65 -2.28 16.33
N LEU A 28 48.32 -2.21 16.37
CA LEU A 28 47.48 -3.01 17.28
C LEU A 28 47.37 -4.49 16.87
N LEU A 29 47.64 -4.81 15.61
CA LEU A 29 47.62 -6.19 15.09
C LEU A 29 48.94 -6.96 15.19
N ALA A 30 50.03 -6.31 15.56
CA ALA A 30 51.37 -6.91 15.60
C ALA A 30 51.82 -7.41 16.99
N GLY A 31 51.01 -7.24 18.02
CA GLY A 31 51.37 -7.62 19.38
C GLY A 31 50.34 -8.56 20.03
N GLY A 32 50.45 -9.87 19.80
CA GLY A 32 49.65 -10.81 20.55
C GLY A 32 49.47 -12.18 19.90
N ALA A 33 50.56 -12.90 19.70
CA ALA A 33 50.47 -14.33 19.47
C ALA A 33 50.37 -15.05 20.81
N ALA A 34 49.20 -15.50 21.22
CA ALA A 34 49.01 -16.55 22.22
C ALA A 34 47.80 -17.39 21.83
N ALA A 35 48.06 -18.63 21.53
CA ALA A 35 47.07 -19.65 21.20
C ALA A 35 46.15 -19.91 22.41
N SER A 36 44.82 -19.94 22.12
CA SER A 36 43.89 -20.66 22.95
C SER A 36 42.77 -21.23 22.04
N LEU A 37 42.89 -22.51 21.78
CA LEU A 37 41.82 -23.36 21.25
C LEU A 37 40.69 -23.38 22.28
N VAL A 38 39.55 -22.74 21.94
CA VAL A 38 38.27 -23.03 22.56
C VAL A 38 37.27 -23.29 21.42
N ALA A 39 36.81 -24.54 21.40
CA ALA A 39 35.77 -25.03 20.54
C ALA A 39 34.43 -24.35 20.84
N GLY A 40 33.70 -24.05 19.80
CA GLY A 40 32.25 -24.05 19.80
C GLY A 40 31.52 -22.82 20.33
N CYS A 41 31.38 -21.81 19.50
CA CYS A 41 30.16 -20.98 19.37
C CYS A 41 30.20 -20.37 17.98
N THR A 42 29.56 -21.01 17.02
CA THR A 42 29.27 -20.42 15.73
C THR A 42 28.18 -19.36 15.91
N GLY A 43 28.58 -18.20 16.43
CA GLY A 43 27.79 -16.97 16.31
C GLY A 43 27.78 -16.50 14.86
N PRO A 44 26.70 -15.91 14.33
CA PRO A 44 26.63 -15.43 12.96
C PRO A 44 27.69 -14.34 12.75
N GLY A 45 28.55 -14.59 11.78
CA GLY A 45 29.81 -13.92 11.51
C GLY A 45 29.79 -12.41 11.39
N LEU A 46 30.81 -11.85 11.97
CA LEU A 46 31.18 -10.44 12.11
C LEU A 46 31.54 -9.70 10.81
N LEU A 47 31.18 -10.14 9.60
CA LEU A 47 31.44 -9.43 8.33
C LEU A 47 30.47 -9.80 7.18
N GLY A 48 29.37 -10.48 7.43
CA GLY A 48 28.37 -10.80 6.40
C GLY A 48 27.48 -9.59 6.11
N ARG A 49 27.58 -9.00 4.94
CA ARG A 49 26.55 -8.07 4.44
C ARG A 49 25.20 -8.75 4.56
N ARG A 50 24.29 -8.20 5.37
CA ARG A 50 22.91 -8.70 5.47
C ARG A 50 22.32 -8.83 4.06
N PRO A 51 21.67 -9.95 3.72
CA PRO A 51 21.05 -10.12 2.41
C PRO A 51 20.05 -8.98 2.17
N LYS A 52 19.95 -8.53 0.91
CA LYS A 52 19.15 -7.37 0.52
C LYS A 52 18.00 -7.82 -0.37
N LEU A 53 16.80 -7.83 0.18
CA LEU A 53 15.57 -8.14 -0.53
C LEU A 53 15.04 -6.88 -1.25
N LEU A 54 14.76 -6.96 -2.55
CA LEU A 54 14.19 -5.86 -3.30
C LEU A 54 12.69 -6.09 -3.53
N VAL A 55 11.87 -5.25 -2.90
CA VAL A 55 10.40 -5.28 -2.98
C VAL A 55 9.90 -4.08 -3.78
N TRP A 56 9.16 -4.35 -4.84
CA TRP A 56 8.43 -3.34 -5.58
C TRP A 56 6.95 -3.35 -5.20
N SER A 57 6.36 -2.17 -4.97
CA SER A 57 4.97 -2.06 -4.56
C SER A 57 4.25 -0.89 -5.23
N CYS A 58 2.94 -0.98 -5.34
CA CYS A 58 2.14 0.20 -5.70
C CYS A 58 2.01 1.16 -4.51
N GLY A 59 1.87 2.46 -4.81
CA GLY A 59 1.85 3.51 -3.79
C GLY A 59 0.77 3.35 -2.72
N GLY A 60 -0.34 2.67 -3.03
CA GLY A 60 -1.41 2.44 -2.06
C GLY A 60 -1.04 1.57 -0.86
N ASN A 61 0.02 0.73 -0.96
CA ASN A 61 0.48 -0.13 0.13
C ASN A 61 1.71 0.45 0.85
N TYR A 62 2.10 1.69 0.53
CA TYR A 62 3.40 2.22 0.94
C TYR A 62 3.61 2.15 2.46
N GLU A 63 2.76 2.80 3.24
CA GLU A 63 2.94 2.90 4.69
C GLU A 63 2.80 1.55 5.40
N SER A 64 1.82 0.73 5.00
CA SER A 64 1.63 -0.60 5.60
C SER A 64 2.81 -1.53 5.37
N LEU A 65 3.43 -1.45 4.19
CA LEU A 65 4.61 -2.25 3.90
C LEU A 65 5.88 -1.69 4.54
N LEU A 66 6.02 -0.38 4.73
CA LEU A 66 7.15 0.17 5.50
C LEU A 66 7.14 -0.33 6.94
N ASP A 67 5.97 -0.33 7.57
CA ASP A 67 5.79 -0.82 8.94
C ASP A 67 6.10 -2.33 9.01
N PHE A 68 5.53 -3.11 8.11
CA PHE A 68 5.81 -4.54 7.99
C PHE A 68 7.31 -4.81 7.72
N ASN A 69 7.94 -4.08 6.80
CA ASN A 69 9.33 -4.29 6.40
C ASN A 69 10.31 -4.13 7.57
N ARG A 70 10.12 -3.13 8.43
CA ARG A 70 10.96 -2.93 9.62
C ARG A 70 10.97 -4.17 10.52
N HIS A 71 9.81 -4.70 10.84
CA HIS A 71 9.69 -5.90 11.67
C HIS A 71 10.25 -7.14 10.96
N PHE A 72 10.03 -7.26 9.64
CA PHE A 72 10.57 -8.37 8.87
C PHE A 72 12.10 -8.34 8.82
N GLU A 73 12.74 -7.16 8.65
CA GLU A 73 14.19 -6.98 8.66
C GLU A 73 14.82 -7.47 9.95
N GLU A 74 14.22 -7.12 11.09
CA GLU A 74 14.67 -7.54 12.42
C GLU A 74 14.55 -9.07 12.58
N MET A 75 13.39 -9.63 12.24
CA MET A 75 13.10 -11.05 12.37
C MET A 75 13.94 -11.93 11.43
N ALA A 76 14.20 -11.46 10.20
CA ALA A 76 14.89 -12.23 9.16
C ALA A 76 16.39 -11.94 9.06
N GLY A 77 16.92 -10.95 9.79
CA GLY A 77 18.32 -10.55 9.73
C GLY A 77 18.74 -10.04 8.34
N CYS A 78 17.83 -9.44 7.59
CA CYS A 78 18.05 -8.94 6.24
C CYS A 78 17.86 -7.41 6.15
N ARG A 79 18.00 -6.85 4.95
CA ARG A 79 17.54 -5.51 4.60
C ARG A 79 16.49 -5.60 3.49
N VAL A 80 15.42 -4.83 3.60
CA VAL A 80 14.41 -4.68 2.56
C VAL A 80 14.62 -3.33 1.87
N THR A 81 14.95 -3.37 0.58
CA THR A 81 14.90 -2.18 -0.27
C THR A 81 13.52 -2.12 -0.89
N TYR A 82 12.83 -1.04 -0.58
CA TYR A 82 11.45 -0.86 -0.98
C TYR A 82 11.33 0.28 -1.99
N SER A 83 10.69 0.01 -3.14
CA SER A 83 10.41 1.00 -4.17
C SER A 83 8.92 1.01 -4.48
N SER A 84 8.36 2.21 -4.63
CA SER A 84 6.93 2.40 -4.90
C SER A 84 6.71 3.21 -6.18
N ALA A 85 5.77 2.74 -7.01
CA ALA A 85 5.31 3.42 -8.21
C ALA A 85 3.88 2.93 -8.57
N PRO A 86 3.20 3.56 -9.56
CA PRO A 86 1.96 3.01 -10.10
C PRO A 86 2.17 1.56 -10.56
N VAL A 87 1.21 0.68 -10.23
CA VAL A 87 1.37 -0.78 -10.47
C VAL A 87 1.56 -1.08 -11.97
N GLU A 88 0.89 -0.37 -12.84
CA GLU A 88 1.00 -0.50 -14.30
C GLU A 88 2.42 -0.18 -14.78
N HIS A 89 3.05 0.83 -14.18
CA HIS A 89 4.44 1.18 -14.46
C HIS A 89 5.41 0.09 -13.99
N LEU A 90 5.23 -0.43 -12.78
CA LEU A 90 6.04 -1.53 -12.26
C LEU A 90 5.93 -2.79 -13.12
N ILE A 91 4.71 -3.11 -13.57
CA ILE A 91 4.45 -4.24 -14.47
C ILE A 91 5.17 -4.04 -15.82
N SER A 92 5.08 -2.85 -16.40
CA SER A 92 5.79 -2.51 -17.63
C SER A 92 7.30 -2.64 -17.48
N LEU A 93 7.86 -2.14 -16.37
CA LEU A 93 9.29 -2.28 -16.07
C LEU A 93 9.68 -3.75 -15.90
N LEU A 94 8.88 -4.57 -15.23
CA LEU A 94 9.13 -6.01 -15.10
C LEU A 94 9.12 -6.71 -16.46
N GLY A 95 8.35 -6.25 -17.43
CA GLY A 95 8.38 -6.72 -18.81
C GLY A 95 9.76 -6.60 -19.46
N SER A 96 10.54 -5.56 -19.13
CA SER A 96 11.90 -5.33 -19.64
C SER A 96 13.01 -6.10 -18.93
N ARG A 97 12.66 -7.02 -18.03
CA ARG A 97 13.58 -7.90 -17.28
C ARG A 97 14.60 -7.17 -16.39
N PRO A 98 14.19 -6.28 -15.47
CA PRO A 98 15.12 -5.70 -14.51
C PRO A 98 15.66 -6.82 -13.60
N ARG A 99 16.98 -6.84 -13.41
CA ARG A 99 17.62 -7.83 -12.54
C ARG A 99 17.45 -7.46 -11.08
N GLY A 100 17.14 -8.45 -10.26
CA GLY A 100 17.26 -8.37 -8.81
C GLY A 100 16.03 -7.85 -8.07
N VAL A 101 14.87 -7.67 -8.73
CA VAL A 101 13.60 -7.54 -8.04
C VAL A 101 13.19 -8.92 -7.54
N ASP A 102 12.90 -9.04 -6.25
CA ASP A 102 12.56 -10.31 -5.63
C ASP A 102 11.04 -10.49 -5.50
N ILE A 103 10.33 -9.40 -5.18
CA ILE A 103 8.89 -9.43 -4.90
C ILE A 103 8.18 -8.25 -5.55
N LEU A 104 7.02 -8.52 -6.14
CA LEU A 104 6.03 -7.51 -6.52
C LEU A 104 4.85 -7.58 -5.55
N VAL A 105 4.43 -6.41 -5.01
CA VAL A 105 3.23 -6.27 -4.20
C VAL A 105 2.32 -5.20 -4.79
N GLY A 106 1.02 -5.43 -4.84
CA GLY A 106 0.12 -4.40 -5.34
C GLY A 106 -1.33 -4.85 -5.53
N ARG A 107 -2.12 -3.90 -5.98
CA ARG A 107 -3.53 -4.11 -6.32
C ARG A 107 -3.66 -5.08 -7.48
N SER A 108 -4.70 -5.90 -7.44
CA SER A 108 -5.08 -6.72 -8.60
C SER A 108 -5.44 -5.83 -9.80
N GLY A 109 -4.97 -6.23 -10.97
CA GLY A 109 -5.23 -5.57 -12.23
C GLY A 109 -4.85 -6.46 -13.42
N PRO A 110 -5.19 -6.09 -14.66
CA PRO A 110 -4.96 -6.90 -15.85
C PRO A 110 -3.50 -7.30 -16.04
N GLY A 111 -2.57 -6.41 -15.79
CA GLY A 111 -1.14 -6.65 -16.02
C GLY A 111 -0.52 -7.76 -15.16
N TRP A 112 -1.17 -8.20 -14.08
CA TRP A 112 -0.74 -9.38 -13.34
C TRP A 112 -0.86 -10.67 -14.17
N PHE A 113 -1.81 -10.72 -15.11
CA PHE A 113 -1.96 -11.83 -16.05
C PHE A 113 -0.78 -11.88 -17.00
N ASP A 114 -0.42 -10.73 -17.57
CA ASP A 114 0.69 -10.62 -18.51
C ASP A 114 2.00 -11.10 -17.88
N LEU A 115 2.26 -10.73 -16.62
CA LEU A 115 3.43 -11.22 -15.89
C LEU A 115 3.39 -12.74 -15.65
N SER A 116 2.22 -13.29 -15.35
CA SER A 116 2.06 -14.75 -15.19
C SER A 116 2.24 -15.49 -16.52
N ASP A 117 1.60 -15.01 -17.58
CA ASP A 117 1.63 -15.64 -18.91
C ASP A 117 3.03 -15.59 -19.54
N THR A 118 3.81 -14.56 -19.22
CA THR A 118 5.19 -14.39 -19.71
C THR A 118 6.26 -15.08 -18.85
N GLY A 119 5.84 -15.85 -17.82
CA GLY A 119 6.74 -16.56 -16.92
C GLY A 119 7.59 -15.63 -16.03
N ARG A 120 7.16 -14.39 -15.81
CA ARG A 120 7.86 -13.41 -14.95
C ARG A 120 7.65 -13.67 -13.48
N LEU A 121 6.63 -14.41 -13.12
CA LEU A 121 6.32 -14.75 -11.74
C LEU A 121 6.75 -16.20 -11.46
N ALA A 122 7.41 -16.40 -10.32
CA ALA A 122 7.71 -17.73 -9.79
C ALA A 122 6.49 -18.24 -9.02
N GLY A 123 5.46 -18.66 -9.75
CA GLY A 123 4.21 -19.18 -9.20
C GLY A 123 3.05 -18.17 -9.23
N LYS A 124 1.94 -18.55 -8.59
CA LYS A 124 0.70 -17.75 -8.60
C LYS A 124 0.78 -16.58 -7.61
N PRO A 125 0.37 -15.36 -8.01
CA PRO A 125 0.20 -14.26 -7.07
C PRO A 125 -0.77 -14.62 -5.94
N GLN A 126 -0.40 -14.27 -4.70
CA GLN A 126 -1.17 -14.62 -3.51
C GLN A 126 -1.87 -13.38 -2.96
N VAL A 127 -3.18 -13.47 -2.70
CA VAL A 127 -3.92 -12.40 -2.01
C VAL A 127 -3.61 -12.49 -0.52
N PHE A 128 -3.09 -11.40 0.05
CA PHE A 128 -2.80 -11.31 1.48
C PHE A 128 -3.79 -10.39 2.21
N ALA A 129 -4.34 -9.39 1.53
CA ALA A 129 -5.28 -8.44 2.11
C ALA A 129 -6.28 -7.92 1.06
N LEU A 130 -7.31 -7.25 1.53
CA LEU A 130 -8.31 -6.56 0.73
C LEU A 130 -8.36 -5.09 1.17
N ASP A 131 -8.61 -4.19 0.23
CA ASP A 131 -8.79 -2.76 0.47
C ASP A 131 -10.28 -2.41 0.23
N PRO A 132 -11.09 -2.33 1.30
CA PRO A 132 -12.52 -2.09 1.18
C PRO A 132 -12.81 -0.63 0.83
N TYR A 133 -13.99 -0.39 0.23
CA TYR A 133 -14.51 0.94 -0.01
C TYR A 133 -15.36 1.42 1.17
N VAL A 134 -15.32 2.73 1.38
CA VAL A 134 -16.04 3.45 2.44
C VAL A 134 -16.55 4.79 1.93
N ILE A 135 -17.52 5.35 2.62
CA ILE A 135 -17.88 6.76 2.45
C ILE A 135 -17.00 7.57 3.41
N ILE A 136 -16.43 8.65 2.93
CA ILE A 136 -15.73 9.64 3.76
C ILE A 136 -16.57 10.92 3.85
N VAL A 137 -16.59 11.51 5.05
CA VAL A 137 -17.27 12.76 5.33
C VAL A 137 -16.35 13.69 6.13
N PRO A 138 -16.58 15.01 6.14
CA PRO A 138 -15.86 15.92 7.02
C PRO A 138 -16.07 15.59 8.50
N PRO A 139 -15.16 15.97 9.40
CA PRO A 139 -15.36 15.83 10.84
C PRO A 139 -16.66 16.48 11.30
N GLY A 140 -17.41 15.77 12.15
CA GLY A 140 -18.73 16.19 12.61
C GLY A 140 -19.85 16.01 11.59
N ASN A 141 -19.56 15.46 10.41
CA ASN A 141 -20.53 15.07 9.39
C ASN A 141 -21.60 16.13 9.11
N PRO A 142 -21.25 17.33 8.67
CA PRO A 142 -22.21 18.45 8.51
C PRO A 142 -23.33 18.16 7.49
N GLY A 143 -23.08 17.26 6.53
CA GLY A 143 -24.07 16.80 5.56
C GLY A 143 -25.06 15.76 6.12
N ASN A 144 -24.91 15.35 7.40
CA ASN A 144 -25.71 14.28 8.03
C ASN A 144 -25.85 13.05 7.11
N VAL A 145 -24.74 12.63 6.50
CA VAL A 145 -24.67 11.43 5.64
C VAL A 145 -24.54 10.22 6.55
N ARG A 146 -25.43 9.22 6.40
CA ARG A 146 -25.44 7.99 7.20
C ARG A 146 -25.21 6.74 6.36
N GLY A 147 -25.42 6.84 5.05
CA GLY A 147 -25.30 5.73 4.11
C GLY A 147 -25.21 6.19 2.66
N LEU A 148 -25.20 5.22 1.74
CA LEU A 148 -25.12 5.51 0.30
C LEU A 148 -26.38 6.21 -0.21
N GLU A 149 -27.55 5.96 0.40
CA GLU A 149 -28.83 6.56 0.07
C GLU A 149 -28.83 8.09 0.23
N ASP A 150 -28.07 8.60 1.20
CA ASP A 150 -27.99 10.04 1.44
C ASP A 150 -27.21 10.79 0.35
N LEU A 151 -26.37 10.09 -0.42
CA LEU A 151 -25.55 10.70 -1.46
C LEU A 151 -26.35 11.27 -2.63
N LYS A 152 -27.62 10.88 -2.78
CA LYS A 152 -28.53 11.42 -3.80
C LYS A 152 -29.29 12.65 -3.36
N ARG A 153 -29.28 13.02 -2.07
CA ARG A 153 -29.97 14.18 -1.54
C ARG A 153 -29.41 15.47 -2.18
N PRO A 154 -30.29 16.41 -2.60
CA PRO A 154 -29.85 17.63 -3.30
C PRO A 154 -29.03 18.59 -2.42
N ASP A 155 -29.11 18.47 -1.08
CA ASP A 155 -28.36 19.23 -0.09
C ASP A 155 -26.98 18.60 0.23
N VAL A 156 -26.66 17.44 -0.34
CA VAL A 156 -25.38 16.73 -0.12
C VAL A 156 -24.45 16.96 -1.30
N ASN A 157 -23.49 17.86 -1.15
CA ASN A 157 -22.41 18.04 -2.11
C ASN A 157 -21.48 16.83 -2.09
N THR A 158 -21.19 16.27 -3.24
CA THR A 158 -20.26 15.15 -3.39
C THR A 158 -19.02 15.56 -4.20
N VAL A 159 -18.01 14.71 -4.18
CA VAL A 159 -16.83 14.80 -5.05
C VAL A 159 -16.42 13.38 -5.44
N TYR A 160 -16.01 13.18 -6.71
CA TYR A 160 -15.59 11.85 -7.12
C TYR A 160 -14.47 11.87 -8.19
N ALA A 161 -13.85 10.72 -8.43
CA ALA A 161 -12.76 10.59 -9.37
C ALA A 161 -13.10 9.53 -10.45
N PRO A 162 -13.88 9.89 -11.50
CA PRO A 162 -14.36 8.97 -12.53
C PRO A 162 -13.25 8.33 -13.35
N THR A 163 -12.20 9.10 -13.64
CA THR A 163 -11.08 8.70 -14.51
C THR A 163 -9.83 8.32 -13.70
N SER A 164 -9.99 8.13 -12.38
CA SER A 164 -8.89 7.68 -11.51
C SER A 164 -8.19 6.46 -12.11
N SER A 165 -6.87 6.52 -12.18
CA SER A 165 -6.04 5.44 -12.73
C SER A 165 -6.33 4.10 -12.04
N GLY A 166 -6.48 3.07 -12.86
CA GLY A 166 -6.89 1.75 -12.40
C GLY A 166 -8.39 1.62 -12.13
N PRO A 167 -8.81 0.57 -11.41
CA PRO A 167 -10.24 0.24 -11.25
C PRO A 167 -11.01 1.20 -10.32
N SER A 168 -10.35 2.14 -9.62
CA SER A 168 -10.95 2.88 -8.50
C SER A 168 -12.22 3.64 -8.86
N GLY A 169 -12.19 4.47 -9.91
CA GLY A 169 -13.38 5.23 -10.32
C GLY A 169 -14.53 4.33 -10.79
N ARG A 170 -14.19 3.29 -11.57
CA ARG A 170 -15.19 2.30 -12.03
C ARG A 170 -15.79 1.49 -10.88
N VAL A 171 -15.00 1.14 -9.87
CA VAL A 171 -15.49 0.39 -8.71
C VAL A 171 -16.46 1.25 -7.90
N VAL A 172 -16.22 2.54 -7.71
CA VAL A 172 -17.18 3.47 -7.08
C VAL A 172 -18.51 3.48 -7.85
N GLN A 173 -18.45 3.59 -9.18
CA GLN A 173 -19.64 3.50 -10.01
C GLN A 173 -20.40 2.18 -9.79
N ILE A 174 -19.71 1.04 -9.80
CA ILE A 174 -20.35 -0.28 -9.60
C ILE A 174 -20.96 -0.37 -8.20
N ILE A 175 -20.28 0.12 -7.15
CA ILE A 175 -20.84 0.17 -5.78
C ILE A 175 -22.17 0.93 -5.76
N LEU A 176 -22.20 2.12 -6.34
CA LEU A 176 -23.37 2.98 -6.31
C LEU A 176 -24.50 2.48 -7.21
N GLN A 177 -24.17 1.88 -8.36
CA GLN A 177 -25.18 1.19 -9.20
C GLN A 177 -25.74 -0.07 -8.52
N THR A 178 -24.90 -0.83 -7.80
CA THR A 178 -25.40 -1.94 -6.98
C THR A 178 -26.29 -1.44 -5.85
N ALA A 179 -25.96 -0.28 -5.25
CA ALA A 179 -26.82 0.35 -4.25
C ALA A 179 -28.17 0.79 -4.84
N ASP A 180 -28.21 1.24 -6.10
CA ASP A 180 -29.46 1.51 -6.83
C ASP A 180 -30.36 0.28 -6.89
N GLU A 181 -29.78 -0.91 -7.04
CA GLU A 181 -30.52 -2.17 -7.15
C GLU A 181 -31.00 -2.72 -5.79
N VAL A 182 -30.19 -2.57 -4.72
CA VAL A 182 -30.46 -3.26 -3.44
C VAL A 182 -30.88 -2.35 -2.29
N ILE A 183 -30.75 -1.04 -2.43
CA ILE A 183 -31.20 -0.06 -1.45
C ILE A 183 -32.42 0.68 -2.01
N GLU A 184 -32.20 1.56 -2.98
CA GLU A 184 -33.20 2.34 -3.67
C GLU A 184 -32.65 3.01 -4.94
N PRO A 185 -33.43 3.25 -5.97
CA PRO A 185 -32.98 3.87 -7.22
C PRO A 185 -32.48 5.31 -7.08
N GLY A 186 -31.58 5.69 -7.97
CA GLY A 186 -31.12 7.07 -8.15
C GLY A 186 -29.93 7.49 -7.32
N ILE A 187 -29.30 6.58 -6.54
CA ILE A 187 -28.12 6.88 -5.72
C ILE A 187 -26.94 7.27 -6.62
N TRP A 188 -26.64 6.47 -7.65
CA TRP A 188 -25.57 6.78 -8.61
C TRP A 188 -25.81 8.10 -9.34
N ALA A 189 -27.00 8.26 -9.90
CA ALA A 189 -27.36 9.48 -10.64
C ALA A 189 -27.31 10.72 -9.73
N GLY A 190 -27.79 10.60 -8.51
CA GLY A 190 -27.75 11.66 -7.51
C GLY A 190 -26.33 12.01 -7.08
N TYR A 191 -25.50 11.01 -6.80
CA TYR A 191 -24.09 11.19 -6.46
C TYR A 191 -23.32 11.97 -7.53
N VAL A 192 -23.52 11.62 -8.81
CA VAL A 192 -22.87 12.31 -9.93
C VAL A 192 -23.41 13.72 -10.13
N ARG A 193 -24.74 13.89 -10.05
CA ARG A 193 -25.39 15.21 -10.18
C ARG A 193 -24.94 16.18 -9.08
N ASN A 194 -24.75 15.70 -7.87
CA ASN A 194 -24.38 16.49 -6.70
C ASN A 194 -22.85 16.73 -6.62
N ALA A 195 -22.08 16.20 -7.59
CA ALA A 195 -20.62 16.37 -7.59
C ALA A 195 -20.24 17.82 -7.93
N ILE A 196 -19.64 18.49 -6.98
CA ILE A 196 -19.08 19.85 -7.15
C ILE A 196 -17.76 19.85 -7.93
N GLU A 197 -17.04 18.72 -7.88
CA GLU A 197 -15.78 18.51 -8.57
C GLU A 197 -15.68 17.04 -9.05
N ALA A 198 -15.05 16.85 -10.22
CA ALA A 198 -14.70 15.53 -10.74
C ALA A 198 -13.19 15.49 -11.05
N HIS A 199 -12.50 14.43 -10.59
CA HIS A 199 -11.06 14.34 -10.65
C HIS A 199 -10.57 13.09 -11.40
N ASP A 200 -9.30 13.12 -11.82
CA ASP A 200 -8.58 12.03 -12.47
C ASP A 200 -7.84 11.11 -11.47
N CYS A 201 -7.79 11.49 -10.20
CA CYS A 201 -7.05 10.77 -9.16
C CYS A 201 -7.86 10.69 -7.87
N GLY A 202 -7.91 9.46 -7.28
CA GLY A 202 -8.63 9.21 -6.03
C GLY A 202 -8.12 10.00 -4.82
N TRP A 203 -6.88 10.50 -4.84
CA TRP A 203 -6.35 11.38 -3.80
C TRP A 203 -6.99 12.76 -3.81
N LYS A 204 -7.39 13.25 -4.97
CA LYS A 204 -7.97 14.58 -5.14
C LYS A 204 -9.39 14.73 -4.56
N VAL A 205 -10.03 13.63 -4.14
CA VAL A 205 -11.33 13.72 -3.45
C VAL A 205 -11.20 14.14 -1.98
N PHE A 206 -10.01 14.00 -1.38
CA PHE A 206 -9.82 14.33 0.04
C PHE A 206 -9.84 15.83 0.35
N PRO A 207 -9.11 16.71 -0.36
CA PRO A 207 -9.10 18.13 -0.04
C PRO A 207 -10.50 18.75 0.02
N PRO A 208 -11.42 18.58 -0.96
CA PRO A 208 -12.78 19.12 -0.87
C PRO A 208 -13.57 18.61 0.34
N VAL A 209 -13.37 17.33 0.74
CA VAL A 209 -14.04 16.76 1.92
C VAL A 209 -13.42 17.32 3.21
N ILE A 210 -12.09 17.33 3.32
CA ILE A 210 -11.37 17.84 4.51
C ILE A 210 -11.70 19.32 4.76
N GLU A 211 -11.82 20.12 3.70
CA GLU A 211 -12.16 21.55 3.74
C GLU A 211 -13.65 21.82 3.96
N GLY A 212 -14.51 20.79 3.99
CA GLY A 212 -15.95 20.91 4.17
C GLY A 212 -16.70 21.45 2.94
N ARG A 213 -16.05 21.60 1.79
CA ARG A 213 -16.69 22.01 0.52
C ARG A 213 -17.56 20.89 -0.05
N ALA A 214 -17.13 19.65 0.07
CA ALA A 214 -17.93 18.46 -0.22
C ALA A 214 -18.35 17.79 1.10
N HIS A 215 -19.60 17.34 1.15
CA HIS A 215 -20.16 16.62 2.30
C HIS A 215 -19.78 15.14 2.32
N ALA A 216 -19.50 14.55 1.16
CA ALA A 216 -19.13 13.13 1.08
C ALA A 216 -18.34 12.78 -0.18
N SER A 217 -17.59 11.67 -0.08
CA SER A 217 -17.04 10.94 -1.23
C SER A 217 -17.00 9.44 -0.93
N VAL A 218 -16.94 8.61 -1.96
CA VAL A 218 -16.70 7.16 -1.84
C VAL A 218 -15.28 6.87 -2.27
N THR A 219 -14.50 6.26 -1.38
CA THR A 219 -13.09 5.97 -1.60
C THR A 219 -12.66 4.70 -0.85
N ARG A 220 -11.38 4.35 -0.92
CA ARG A 220 -10.82 3.17 -0.23
C ARG A 220 -10.46 3.50 1.22
N LEU A 221 -10.69 2.54 2.11
CA LEU A 221 -10.39 2.69 3.54
C LEU A 221 -8.90 2.95 3.80
N SER A 222 -8.02 2.27 3.06
CA SER A 222 -6.57 2.47 3.20
C SER A 222 -6.12 3.91 2.99
N MET A 223 -6.84 4.67 2.17
CA MET A 223 -6.52 6.07 1.89
C MET A 223 -6.89 7.03 3.04
N THR A 224 -7.66 6.58 4.02
CA THR A 224 -8.03 7.39 5.20
C THR A 224 -7.05 7.25 6.36
N THR A 225 -6.09 6.33 6.25
CA THR A 225 -5.17 5.97 7.34
C THR A 225 -3.76 6.51 7.17
N VAL A 226 -3.45 7.10 6.02
CA VAL A 226 -2.14 7.70 5.74
C VAL A 226 -1.99 9.07 6.40
N ALA A 227 -0.77 9.53 6.58
CA ALA A 227 -0.44 10.75 7.34
C ALA A 227 -1.22 12.00 6.85
N GLU A 228 -1.46 12.12 5.54
CA GLU A 228 -2.14 13.26 4.94
C GLU A 228 -3.64 13.34 5.27
N THR A 229 -4.29 12.20 5.57
CA THR A 229 -5.75 12.09 5.71
C THR A 229 -6.22 11.59 7.06
N LYS A 230 -5.33 10.92 7.82
CA LYS A 230 -5.64 10.33 9.12
C LYS A 230 -6.19 11.35 10.11
N GLY A 231 -7.39 11.09 10.63
CA GLY A 231 -8.07 11.96 11.58
C GLY A 231 -8.66 13.23 10.97
N LYS A 232 -8.57 13.42 9.65
CA LYS A 232 -9.13 14.59 8.95
C LYS A 232 -10.48 14.31 8.27
N VAL A 233 -10.90 13.07 8.25
CA VAL A 233 -12.21 12.63 7.74
C VAL A 233 -12.80 11.59 8.70
N GLU A 234 -14.12 11.50 8.72
CA GLU A 234 -14.85 10.40 9.33
C GLU A 234 -15.23 9.38 8.27
N VAL A 235 -15.37 8.12 8.70
CA VAL A 235 -15.58 6.97 7.82
C VAL A 235 -16.92 6.32 8.12
N ILE A 236 -17.73 6.13 7.08
CA ILE A 236 -19.01 5.42 7.13
C ILE A 236 -18.87 4.17 6.26
N PRO A 237 -19.11 2.97 6.81
CA PRO A 237 -19.01 1.73 6.04
C PRO A 237 -20.01 1.67 4.89
N VAL A 238 -19.62 1.08 3.77
CA VAL A 238 -20.58 0.67 2.74
C VAL A 238 -21.43 -0.48 3.29
N PRO A 239 -22.77 -0.43 3.16
CA PRO A 239 -23.67 -1.45 3.71
C PRO A 239 -23.34 -2.86 3.22
N GLU A 240 -23.39 -3.85 4.13
CA GLU A 240 -23.07 -5.24 3.81
C GLU A 240 -23.92 -5.82 2.68
N LYS A 241 -25.21 -5.47 2.60
CA LYS A 241 -26.10 -5.91 1.53
C LYS A 241 -25.63 -5.47 0.14
N VAL A 242 -25.01 -4.28 0.03
CA VAL A 242 -24.42 -3.81 -1.23
C VAL A 242 -23.18 -4.64 -1.56
N MET A 243 -22.29 -4.82 -0.56
CA MET A 243 -21.07 -5.59 -0.75
C MET A 243 -21.34 -7.05 -1.13
N ALA A 244 -22.36 -7.66 -0.54
CA ALA A 244 -22.78 -9.04 -0.83
C ALA A 244 -23.41 -9.19 -2.23
N ALA A 245 -24.13 -8.18 -2.71
CA ALA A 245 -24.76 -8.18 -4.02
C ALA A 245 -23.77 -7.93 -5.17
N MET A 246 -22.58 -7.38 -4.88
CA MET A 246 -21.58 -7.11 -5.90
C MET A 246 -21.01 -8.40 -6.50
N LYS A 247 -21.16 -8.54 -7.80
CA LYS A 247 -20.58 -9.66 -8.54
C LYS A 247 -19.05 -9.53 -8.52
N GLU A 248 -18.35 -10.67 -8.40
CA GLU A 248 -16.90 -10.78 -8.55
C GLU A 248 -16.04 -9.94 -7.58
N GLY A 249 -16.52 -9.67 -6.36
CA GLY A 249 -15.70 -9.09 -5.30
C GLY A 249 -15.34 -7.61 -5.47
N HIS A 250 -16.11 -6.86 -6.23
CA HIS A 250 -15.86 -5.44 -6.46
C HIS A 250 -15.99 -4.55 -5.21
N GLY A 251 -16.52 -5.07 -4.10
CA GLY A 251 -16.61 -4.34 -2.83
C GLY A 251 -15.29 -4.10 -2.11
N ALA A 252 -14.22 -4.80 -2.50
CA ALA A 252 -12.88 -4.60 -1.96
C ALA A 252 -11.83 -4.96 -3.02
N ILE A 253 -10.72 -4.24 -3.06
CA ILE A 253 -9.64 -4.48 -4.01
C ILE A 253 -8.64 -5.48 -3.44
N PRO A 254 -8.45 -6.67 -4.04
CA PRO A 254 -7.44 -7.61 -3.58
C PRO A 254 -6.02 -7.04 -3.72
N GLN A 255 -5.26 -7.13 -2.64
CA GLN A 255 -3.83 -6.84 -2.59
C GLN A 255 -3.07 -8.15 -2.74
N ARG A 256 -2.15 -8.20 -3.70
CA ARG A 256 -1.41 -9.41 -4.05
C ARG A 256 0.08 -9.24 -3.81
N ALA A 257 0.73 -10.34 -3.47
CA ALA A 257 2.17 -10.47 -3.48
C ALA A 257 2.58 -11.65 -4.38
N ALA A 258 3.65 -11.47 -5.14
CA ALA A 258 4.20 -12.51 -5.99
C ALA A 258 5.72 -12.48 -6.00
N LEU A 259 6.31 -13.66 -6.12
CA LEU A 259 7.74 -13.85 -6.36
C LEU A 259 8.06 -13.52 -7.81
N ILE A 260 9.16 -12.83 -8.05
CA ILE A 260 9.70 -12.60 -9.39
C ILE A 260 10.65 -13.74 -9.73
N ALA A 261 10.51 -14.32 -10.94
CA ALA A 261 11.24 -15.52 -11.33
C ALA A 261 12.76 -15.31 -11.34
N GLU A 262 13.24 -14.11 -11.69
CA GLU A 262 14.66 -13.75 -11.70
C GLU A 262 15.14 -13.06 -10.41
N GLY A 263 14.39 -13.19 -9.31
CA GLY A 263 14.75 -12.68 -7.99
C GLY A 263 16.06 -13.28 -7.48
N ARG A 264 16.83 -12.48 -6.73
CA ARG A 264 18.16 -12.91 -6.23
C ARG A 264 18.08 -13.79 -4.99
N HIS A 265 16.99 -13.64 -4.22
CA HIS A 265 16.82 -14.28 -2.92
C HIS A 265 15.47 -15.01 -2.82
N PRO A 266 15.23 -16.08 -3.62
CA PRO A 266 13.92 -16.71 -3.73
C PRO A 266 13.40 -17.26 -2.40
N GLU A 267 14.24 -17.88 -1.57
CA GLU A 267 13.83 -18.40 -0.26
C GLU A 267 13.48 -17.28 0.73
N LEU A 268 14.26 -16.22 0.75
CA LEU A 268 13.98 -15.06 1.60
C LEU A 268 12.70 -14.34 1.14
N ALA A 269 12.51 -14.22 -0.17
CA ALA A 269 11.32 -13.65 -0.77
C ALA A 269 10.06 -14.47 -0.48
N LYS A 270 10.16 -15.80 -0.53
CA LYS A 270 9.08 -16.72 -0.13
C LYS A 270 8.74 -16.53 1.34
N ARG A 271 9.75 -16.51 2.22
CA ARG A 271 9.57 -16.26 3.65
C ARG A 271 8.89 -14.90 3.90
N TYR A 272 9.26 -13.85 3.15
CA TYR A 272 8.61 -12.54 3.24
C TYR A 272 7.11 -12.63 2.95
N ILE A 273 6.71 -13.29 1.86
CA ILE A 273 5.29 -13.46 1.50
C ILE A 273 4.55 -14.31 2.54
N ASP A 274 5.18 -15.35 3.07
CA ASP A 274 4.55 -16.20 4.09
C ASP A 274 4.33 -15.44 5.41
N VAL A 275 5.29 -14.61 5.84
CA VAL A 275 5.15 -13.75 7.01
C VAL A 275 4.13 -12.62 6.76
N LEU A 276 4.09 -12.06 5.54
CA LEU A 276 3.08 -11.07 5.16
C LEU A 276 1.66 -11.61 5.21
N LYS A 277 1.47 -12.91 4.99
CA LYS A 277 0.17 -13.59 5.13
C LYS A 277 -0.13 -14.04 6.56
N GLY A 278 0.83 -13.95 7.48
CA GLY A 278 0.73 -14.33 8.89
C GLY A 278 0.36 -13.17 9.81
N GLU A 279 0.53 -13.38 11.12
CA GLU A 279 0.14 -12.44 12.18
C GLU A 279 0.84 -11.07 12.08
N LEU A 280 2.10 -11.02 11.67
CA LEU A 280 2.82 -9.77 11.48
C LEU A 280 2.17 -8.92 10.36
N GLY A 281 1.79 -9.57 9.25
CA GLY A 281 1.05 -8.93 8.18
C GLY A 281 -0.36 -8.51 8.60
N LEU A 282 -1.05 -9.31 9.42
CA LEU A 282 -2.34 -8.95 10.01
C LEU A 282 -2.25 -7.62 10.77
N GLY A 283 -1.29 -7.51 11.70
CA GLY A 283 -1.11 -6.29 12.48
C GLY A 283 -0.80 -5.06 11.62
N ALA A 284 0.06 -5.21 10.60
CA ALA A 284 0.36 -4.13 9.66
C ALA A 284 -0.87 -3.73 8.84
N CYS A 285 -1.61 -4.69 8.29
CA CYS A 285 -2.82 -4.45 7.51
C CYS A 285 -3.91 -3.73 8.31
N GLN A 286 -4.19 -4.17 9.55
CA GLN A 286 -5.22 -3.58 10.40
C GLN A 286 -4.93 -2.12 10.72
N ARG A 287 -3.67 -1.76 11.02
CA ARG A 287 -3.29 -0.35 11.30
C ARG A 287 -3.48 0.57 10.09
N HIS A 288 -3.49 0.00 8.88
CA HIS A 288 -3.55 0.75 7.62
C HIS A 288 -4.86 0.52 6.83
N GLY A 289 -5.93 0.09 7.50
CA GLY A 289 -7.27 0.00 6.91
C GLY A 289 -7.45 -1.12 5.89
N TYR A 290 -6.61 -2.16 5.90
CA TYR A 290 -6.78 -3.35 5.07
C TYR A 290 -7.43 -4.48 5.85
N ILE A 291 -8.28 -5.25 5.19
CA ILE A 291 -8.80 -6.51 5.71
C ILE A 291 -7.79 -7.61 5.35
N HIS A 292 -7.02 -8.05 6.33
CA HIS A 292 -6.06 -9.12 6.15
C HIS A 292 -6.77 -10.48 6.09
N ARG A 293 -6.18 -11.46 5.39
CA ARG A 293 -6.76 -12.81 5.23
C ARG A 293 -7.06 -13.56 6.54
N LEU A 294 -6.37 -13.22 7.63
CA LEU A 294 -6.59 -13.78 8.97
C LEU A 294 -7.55 -12.96 9.84
N ALA A 295 -7.99 -11.80 9.36
CA ALA A 295 -8.95 -10.97 10.08
C ALA A 295 -10.32 -11.66 10.14
N PRO A 296 -11.09 -11.53 11.24
CA PRO A 296 -12.44 -12.11 11.33
C PRO A 296 -13.35 -11.69 10.17
N GLU A 297 -13.23 -10.44 9.71
CA GLU A 297 -13.99 -9.89 8.60
C GLU A 297 -13.66 -10.54 7.26
N ALA A 298 -12.52 -11.21 7.14
CA ALA A 298 -12.08 -11.86 5.91
C ALA A 298 -12.99 -13.02 5.49
N GLU A 299 -13.70 -13.65 6.42
CA GLU A 299 -14.61 -14.76 6.12
C GLU A 299 -15.69 -14.33 5.12
N ARG A 300 -16.20 -13.09 5.19
CA ARG A 300 -17.15 -12.51 4.24
C ARG A 300 -16.62 -12.44 2.81
N TYR A 301 -15.31 -12.35 2.66
CA TYR A 301 -14.59 -12.17 1.40
C TYR A 301 -13.80 -13.41 1.00
N LYS A 302 -14.06 -14.56 1.62
CA LYS A 302 -13.32 -15.81 1.39
C LYS A 302 -13.10 -16.15 -0.10
N PRO A 303 -14.08 -15.98 -1.01
CA PRO A 303 -13.86 -16.20 -2.42
C PRO A 303 -12.76 -15.33 -3.02
N LEU A 304 -12.60 -14.07 -2.55
CA LEU A 304 -11.57 -13.16 -3.05
C LEU A 304 -10.16 -13.60 -2.67
N PHE A 305 -9.97 -14.16 -1.47
CA PHE A 305 -8.70 -14.72 -1.04
C PHE A 305 -8.32 -16.00 -1.78
N GLN A 306 -9.30 -16.70 -2.33
CA GLN A 306 -9.12 -17.90 -3.13
C GLN A 306 -9.02 -17.60 -4.64
N MET A 307 -9.39 -16.40 -5.07
CA MET A 307 -9.31 -16.01 -6.46
C MET A 307 -7.86 -16.06 -6.95
N GLY A 308 -7.58 -17.10 -7.75
CA GLY A 308 -6.46 -17.06 -8.68
C GLY A 308 -6.62 -15.85 -9.61
N VAL A 309 -5.57 -15.50 -10.33
CA VAL A 309 -5.64 -14.50 -11.39
C VAL A 309 -6.57 -15.10 -12.47
N LYS A 310 -7.84 -14.64 -12.56
CA LYS A 310 -8.76 -15.04 -13.63
C LYS A 310 -8.75 -13.96 -14.71
N ARG A 311 -8.77 -14.38 -15.99
CA ARG A 311 -8.81 -13.51 -17.19
C ARG A 311 -10.12 -12.69 -17.35
N GLY A 312 -10.81 -12.34 -16.26
CA GLY A 312 -12.15 -11.75 -16.29
C GLY A 312 -12.28 -10.25 -16.64
N TYR A 313 -11.18 -9.53 -16.82
CA TYR A 313 -11.23 -8.12 -17.23
C TYR A 313 -10.77 -7.93 -18.69
N GLN A 314 -11.42 -8.59 -19.64
CA GLN A 314 -11.28 -8.15 -21.02
C GLN A 314 -11.98 -6.79 -21.16
N LYS A 315 -11.20 -5.76 -21.61
CA LYS A 315 -11.75 -4.55 -22.16
C LYS A 315 -12.81 -4.96 -23.22
N LYS A 316 -14.07 -4.74 -22.93
CA LYS A 316 -15.00 -4.53 -24.03
C LYS A 316 -14.65 -3.16 -24.61
N SER A 317 -14.03 -3.21 -25.79
CA SER A 317 -13.75 -2.08 -26.66
C SER A 317 -15.01 -1.25 -26.94
#